data_f128aee892e3534c6fbced6619baad6c
#
_entry.id   f128aee892e3534c6fbced6619baad6c
#
_cell.length_a   1.000
_cell.length_b   1.000
_cell.length_c   1.000
_cell.angle_alpha   90.00
_cell.angle_beta   90.00
_cell.angle_gamma   90.00
#
_symmetry.space_group_name_H-M   'P 1'
#
loop_
_entity.id
_entity.type
_entity.pdbx_description
1 polymer ?
#
loop_
_entity_poly.entity_id
_entity_poly.type
_entity_poly.pdbx_seq_one_letter_code
_entity_poly.pdbx_strand_id
1 'polypeptide(L)'
;MKELKIKKIKIENFKGIKKQEIAFNDRTSICSENGKGKTSIADAICWLFFNKNSNDASKFNVRPLDKSNEQIQDVVVYVQATLEIDGEEVEITKTQKRGVSAGRITNENGYLVNGYPKTEKEYNSLIADLAPESILKILMLPAFFTAMKWQDQRSLLMEIVESETDLELLEHFGGYDEIKDSIAEASPEDVIKKYTADKKEIEKEVQELPTRIDELASQFKDFDYSHAKEQLKEYEKILADLEYDKQKEMELQFEISGYKQRFEIEYDKKKQEIDRKKTFLANRLGEVEIRIKKQNITIQDIELFINKLQKEIEALKKEYEEVKSRTFPKEKYVFDEKSTVCALCGRELPAEQKADLKKKWEEKIERSQKEFDRKKQDEVDYIKETGNAKFLKAKEEEEKLEGYSATLSELNKERERTLKEISELEKELDKLEKPNIEEDKTYKELIEKQQCLVKKIKETEIPDVDELKATISSYGSAELRIKNLKARQKCASQNIADVEKILFLVDKFVRQKLEYISKSINDCFEMCDFKLFEKLNNGNIKETCQCIVNGVPYLDLNTAHKILVGLDIVRAFQKHFDLKTFILLDNAECINSYLIPDLNCQMIDFRVTEDKEITIK
;
A
#
# COMPACT_ATOMS: atom_id res chain seq x y z
N MET A 1 6.03 -16.68 25.94
CA MET A 1 6.05 -15.22 26.26
C MET A 1 7.38 -14.93 26.94
N LYS A 2 8.19 -14.10 26.30
CA LYS A 2 9.48 -13.64 26.84
C LYS A 2 9.25 -12.81 28.10
N GLU A 3 10.17 -12.84 29.01
CA GLU A 3 10.04 -12.09 30.27
C GLU A 3 11.30 -11.26 30.56
N LEU A 4 11.09 -9.97 30.83
CA LEU A 4 12.13 -9.03 31.28
C LEU A 4 11.79 -8.55 32.69
N LYS A 5 12.64 -8.89 33.67
CA LYS A 5 12.57 -8.37 35.02
C LYS A 5 13.80 -7.55 35.37
N ILE A 6 13.64 -6.63 36.30
CA ILE A 6 14.76 -5.93 36.91
C ILE A 6 14.93 -6.45 38.34
N LYS A 7 16.06 -7.07 38.63
CA LYS A 7 16.34 -7.62 39.99
C LYS A 7 16.88 -6.56 40.92
N LYS A 8 17.72 -5.70 40.39
CA LYS A 8 18.43 -4.72 41.19
C LYS A 8 18.81 -3.50 40.37
N ILE A 9 18.78 -2.34 41.01
CA ILE A 9 19.33 -1.12 40.41
C ILE A 9 20.27 -0.45 41.41
N LYS A 10 21.37 0.07 40.90
CA LYS A 10 22.30 0.93 41.59
C LYS A 10 22.43 2.27 40.86
N ILE A 11 22.17 3.34 41.58
CA ILE A 11 22.14 4.70 41.05
C ILE A 11 23.14 5.54 41.87
N GLU A 12 24.08 6.21 41.19
CA GLU A 12 25.00 7.13 41.85
C GLU A 12 25.05 8.45 41.05
N ASN A 13 24.92 9.57 41.74
CA ASN A 13 25.01 10.92 41.20
C ASN A 13 24.03 11.22 40.05
N PHE A 14 22.84 10.63 40.10
CA PHE A 14 21.80 10.84 39.09
C PHE A 14 20.74 11.81 39.64
N LYS A 15 20.59 12.96 38.99
CA LYS A 15 19.70 14.03 39.50
C LYS A 15 19.96 14.33 40.98
N GLY A 16 18.94 14.21 41.84
CA GLY A 16 19.05 14.41 43.28
C GLY A 16 19.57 13.20 44.06
N ILE A 17 19.74 12.04 43.41
CA ILE A 17 20.16 10.79 44.04
C ILE A 17 21.68 10.77 44.11
N LYS A 18 22.25 10.83 45.34
CA LYS A 18 23.68 10.70 45.54
C LYS A 18 24.14 9.24 45.40
N LYS A 19 23.47 8.33 46.13
CA LYS A 19 23.71 6.89 46.04
C LYS A 19 22.46 6.17 46.52
N GLN A 20 21.95 5.27 45.70
CA GLN A 20 20.78 4.45 45.99
C GLN A 20 21.01 3.07 45.38
N GLU A 21 20.64 2.05 46.16
CA GLU A 21 20.65 0.66 45.69
C GLU A 21 19.33 0.04 46.07
N ILE A 22 18.64 -0.56 45.11
CA ILE A 22 17.30 -1.10 45.28
C ILE A 22 17.28 -2.50 44.71
N ALA A 23 16.89 -3.46 45.50
CA ALA A 23 16.50 -4.79 45.02
C ALA A 23 14.99 -4.81 44.78
N PHE A 24 14.58 -5.41 43.69
CA PHE A 24 13.19 -5.50 43.33
C PHE A 24 12.67 -6.93 43.41
N ASN A 25 11.48 -7.04 43.94
CA ASN A 25 10.67 -8.27 43.93
C ASN A 25 9.64 -8.21 42.78
N ASP A 26 8.81 -9.22 42.63
CA ASP A 26 7.73 -9.21 41.63
C ASP A 26 6.77 -8.03 41.86
N ARG A 27 6.61 -7.58 43.09
CA ARG A 27 5.94 -6.32 43.40
C ARG A 27 6.77 -5.54 44.40
N THR A 28 7.10 -4.30 44.04
CA THR A 28 7.93 -3.42 44.86
C THR A 28 7.32 -2.03 44.88
N SER A 29 7.02 -1.52 46.07
CA SER A 29 6.53 -0.18 46.27
C SER A 29 7.66 0.74 46.77
N ILE A 30 7.94 1.79 46.02
CA ILE A 30 8.91 2.83 46.39
C ILE A 30 8.13 3.99 46.97
N CYS A 31 8.25 4.15 48.26
CA CYS A 31 7.45 5.08 49.05
C CYS A 31 8.30 6.23 49.60
N SER A 32 7.82 7.46 49.51
CA SER A 32 8.39 8.63 50.23
C SER A 32 7.50 9.86 50.06
N GLU A 33 7.80 10.92 50.81
CA GLU A 33 7.26 12.25 50.57
C GLU A 33 7.58 12.75 49.13
N ASN A 34 6.87 13.80 48.74
CA ASN A 34 7.16 14.49 47.48
C ASN A 34 8.57 15.10 47.46
N GLY A 35 9.21 15.13 46.28
CA GLY A 35 10.55 15.72 46.13
C GLY A 35 11.71 14.87 46.61
N LYS A 36 11.49 13.64 47.08
CA LYS A 36 12.56 12.76 47.59
C LYS A 36 13.26 11.90 46.54
N GLY A 37 12.87 12.01 45.27
CA GLY A 37 13.58 11.36 44.17
C GLY A 37 12.90 10.11 43.60
N LYS A 38 11.65 9.81 43.94
CA LYS A 38 10.88 8.67 43.36
C LYS A 38 10.91 8.69 41.82
N THR A 39 10.47 9.79 41.23
CA THR A 39 10.50 9.97 39.78
C THR A 39 11.94 9.93 39.21
N SER A 40 12.95 10.33 40.00
CA SER A 40 14.36 10.23 39.57
C SER A 40 14.83 8.78 39.46
N ILE A 41 14.25 7.85 40.22
CA ILE A 41 14.53 6.40 40.09
C ILE A 41 13.93 5.90 38.78
N ALA A 42 12.66 6.24 38.48
CA ALA A 42 12.03 5.92 37.19
C ALA A 42 12.82 6.52 36.01
N ASP A 43 13.23 7.78 36.15
CA ASP A 43 14.07 8.45 35.15
C ASP A 43 15.43 7.78 34.96
N ALA A 44 16.04 7.26 36.01
CA ALA A 44 17.32 6.55 35.94
C ALA A 44 17.14 5.23 35.15
N ILE A 45 16.06 4.50 35.39
CA ILE A 45 15.71 3.30 34.62
C ILE A 45 15.48 3.67 33.15
N CYS A 46 14.66 4.65 32.86
CA CYS A 46 14.38 5.10 31.50
C CYS A 46 15.65 5.62 30.79
N TRP A 47 16.53 6.33 31.51
CA TRP A 47 17.80 6.79 30.95
C TRP A 47 18.74 5.62 30.63
N LEU A 48 18.75 4.59 31.48
CA LEU A 48 19.53 3.37 31.25
C LEU A 48 19.09 2.67 29.97
N PHE A 49 17.78 2.51 29.75
CA PHE A 49 17.23 1.79 28.60
C PHE A 49 17.18 2.65 27.32
N PHE A 50 16.73 3.91 27.43
CA PHE A 50 16.29 4.70 26.28
C PHE A 50 17.06 6.01 26.09
N ASN A 51 17.99 6.34 26.98
CA ASN A 51 18.65 7.65 27.00
C ASN A 51 17.66 8.84 27.15
N LYS A 52 16.51 8.60 27.75
CA LYS A 52 15.42 9.56 27.97
C LYS A 52 14.94 9.45 29.41
N ASN A 53 14.19 10.45 29.88
CA ASN A 53 13.52 10.36 31.17
C ASN A 53 12.18 9.61 31.05
N SER A 54 11.47 9.43 32.17
CA SER A 54 10.17 8.76 32.25
C SER A 54 9.05 9.47 31.47
N ASN A 55 9.22 10.75 31.11
CA ASN A 55 8.34 11.52 30.25
C ASN A 55 8.82 11.57 28.78
N ASP A 56 9.69 10.66 28.37
CA ASP A 56 10.27 10.55 27.01
C ASP A 56 11.09 11.76 26.56
N ALA A 57 11.48 12.66 27.45
CA ALA A 57 12.33 13.79 27.10
C ALA A 57 13.80 13.35 27.00
N SER A 58 14.41 13.58 25.83
CA SER A 58 15.84 13.33 25.58
C SER A 58 16.75 14.41 26.15
N LYS A 59 16.21 15.64 26.30
CA LYS A 59 16.94 16.78 26.89
C LYS A 59 16.45 16.99 28.31
N PHE A 60 17.18 16.48 29.29
CA PHE A 60 16.91 16.68 30.71
C PHE A 60 18.21 16.64 31.50
N ASN A 61 18.18 17.17 32.73
CA ASN A 61 19.34 17.17 33.60
C ASN A 61 19.54 15.78 34.20
N VAL A 62 20.53 15.06 33.75
CA VAL A 62 20.95 13.76 34.27
C VAL A 62 21.78 13.93 35.54
N ARG A 63 22.58 14.98 35.60
CA ARG A 63 23.55 15.27 36.67
C ARG A 63 22.88 15.96 37.86
N PRO A 64 23.41 15.78 39.06
CA PRO A 64 22.99 16.58 40.22
C PRO A 64 23.28 18.04 39.99
N LEU A 65 22.43 18.90 40.55
CA LEU A 65 22.57 20.33 40.54
C LEU A 65 23.14 20.79 41.90
N ASP A 66 23.94 21.82 41.86
CA ASP A 66 24.39 22.53 43.06
C ASP A 66 23.32 23.53 43.60
N LYS A 67 23.68 24.26 44.64
CA LYS A 67 22.80 25.28 45.23
C LYS A 67 22.49 26.46 44.32
N SER A 68 23.30 26.67 43.28
CA SER A 68 23.14 27.68 42.26
C SER A 68 22.35 27.20 41.04
N ASN A 69 21.80 25.99 41.12
CA ASN A 69 21.07 25.33 40.06
C ASN A 69 21.95 25.00 38.83
N GLU A 70 23.28 24.89 39.05
CA GLU A 70 24.23 24.47 38.02
C GLU A 70 24.60 23.00 38.19
N GLN A 71 24.91 22.35 37.07
CA GLN A 71 25.30 20.92 37.06
C GLN A 71 26.68 20.76 37.70
N ILE A 72 26.78 19.88 38.70
CA ILE A 72 28.06 19.53 39.34
C ILE A 72 28.98 18.87 38.31
N GLN A 73 30.18 19.39 38.15
CA GLN A 73 31.10 19.01 37.08
C GLN A 73 31.85 17.70 37.37
N ASP A 74 32.40 17.59 38.58
CA ASP A 74 33.38 16.54 38.95
C ASP A 74 32.73 15.25 39.49
N VAL A 75 31.56 14.91 38.96
CA VAL A 75 30.88 13.66 39.34
C VAL A 75 30.67 12.77 38.11
N VAL A 76 30.78 11.49 38.34
CA VAL A 76 30.35 10.47 37.37
C VAL A 76 28.93 10.07 37.72
N VAL A 77 28.04 10.25 36.79
CA VAL A 77 26.70 9.66 36.88
C VAL A 77 26.85 8.18 36.57
N TYR A 78 26.27 7.35 37.40
CA TYR A 78 26.34 5.89 37.28
C TYR A 78 24.96 5.30 37.54
N VAL A 79 24.48 4.51 36.57
CA VAL A 79 23.28 3.72 36.71
C VAL A 79 23.58 2.30 36.21
N GLN A 80 23.33 1.33 37.06
CA GLN A 80 23.53 -0.08 36.75
C GLN A 80 22.26 -0.84 37.14
N ALA A 81 21.84 -1.74 36.30
CA ALA A 81 20.73 -2.66 36.60
C ALA A 81 21.15 -4.10 36.33
N THR A 82 20.75 -4.99 37.23
CA THR A 82 20.76 -6.43 36.98
C THR A 82 19.36 -6.78 36.46
N LEU A 83 19.30 -7.23 35.25
CA LEU A 83 18.09 -7.68 34.57
C LEU A 83 18.04 -9.20 34.60
N GLU A 84 16.85 -9.74 34.60
CA GLU A 84 16.58 -11.13 34.28
C GLU A 84 15.81 -11.17 32.98
N ILE A 85 16.36 -11.80 31.96
CA ILE A 85 15.79 -11.96 30.62
C ILE A 85 15.61 -13.46 30.40
N ASP A 86 14.37 -13.92 30.37
CA ASP A 86 14.03 -15.35 30.21
C ASP A 86 14.78 -16.28 31.20
N GLY A 87 15.00 -15.80 32.45
CA GLY A 87 15.70 -16.53 33.50
C GLY A 87 17.22 -16.36 33.48
N GLU A 88 17.81 -15.68 32.51
CA GLU A 88 19.23 -15.37 32.47
C GLU A 88 19.50 -13.97 33.03
N GLU A 89 20.48 -13.84 33.92
CA GLU A 89 20.85 -12.53 34.46
C GLU A 89 21.82 -11.80 33.54
N VAL A 90 21.46 -10.56 33.23
CA VAL A 90 22.27 -9.63 32.43
C VAL A 90 22.46 -8.33 33.20
N GLU A 91 23.68 -7.94 33.44
CA GLU A 91 24.00 -6.65 34.05
C GLU A 91 24.22 -5.58 32.96
N ILE A 92 23.46 -4.51 33.02
CA ILE A 92 23.65 -3.36 32.15
C ILE A 92 24.04 -2.14 32.97
N THR A 93 25.04 -1.40 32.48
CA THR A 93 25.51 -0.19 33.19
C THR A 93 25.67 0.94 32.20
N LYS A 94 25.21 2.10 32.59
CA LYS A 94 25.41 3.35 31.86
C LYS A 94 26.04 4.39 32.77
N THR A 95 27.08 5.02 32.27
CA THR A 95 27.78 6.10 32.98
C THR A 95 27.78 7.37 32.14
N GLN A 96 27.83 8.51 32.78
CA GLN A 96 28.09 9.77 32.09
C GLN A 96 29.17 10.57 32.82
N LYS A 97 30.24 10.85 32.11
CA LYS A 97 31.35 11.69 32.54
C LYS A 97 31.33 13.02 31.81
N ARG A 98 31.91 14.03 32.41
CA ARG A 98 32.25 15.27 31.71
C ARG A 98 33.61 15.09 31.04
N GLY A 99 33.66 15.40 29.75
CA GLY A 99 34.87 15.50 28.99
C GLY A 99 35.08 16.94 28.54
N VAL A 100 36.31 17.28 28.21
CA VAL A 100 36.65 18.54 27.55
C VAL A 100 37.20 18.19 26.18
N SER A 101 36.47 18.51 25.15
CA SER A 101 36.86 18.32 23.75
C SER A 101 36.91 19.68 23.06
N ALA A 102 38.10 20.04 22.51
CA ALA A 102 38.33 21.32 21.83
C ALA A 102 37.90 22.57 22.66
N GLY A 103 38.12 22.54 23.98
CA GLY A 103 37.75 23.63 24.88
C GLY A 103 36.26 23.73 25.21
N ARG A 104 35.44 22.78 24.75
CA ARG A 104 34.01 22.69 25.09
C ARG A 104 33.76 21.52 26.05
N ILE A 105 32.92 21.78 27.03
CA ILE A 105 32.45 20.72 27.94
C ILE A 105 31.48 19.82 27.18
N THR A 106 31.81 18.53 27.12
CA THR A 106 30.97 17.48 26.52
C THR A 106 30.56 16.46 27.56
N ASN A 107 29.41 15.81 27.34
CA ASN A 107 29.01 14.66 28.13
C ASN A 107 29.43 13.38 27.36
N GLU A 108 30.22 12.55 28.01
CA GLU A 108 30.67 11.28 27.47
C GLU A 108 29.92 10.16 28.19
N ASN A 109 29.11 9.42 27.43
CA ASN A 109 28.41 8.25 27.96
C ASN A 109 29.29 7.02 27.80
N GLY A 110 29.37 6.20 28.84
CA GLY A 110 29.99 4.89 28.84
C GLY A 110 28.93 3.82 29.05
N TYR A 111 29.11 2.71 28.40
CA TYR A 111 28.17 1.59 28.42
C TYR A 111 28.92 0.30 28.76
N LEU A 112 28.34 -0.51 29.68
CA LEU A 112 28.87 -1.83 29.99
C LEU A 112 27.74 -2.85 30.00
N VAL A 113 28.04 -4.05 29.56
CA VAL A 113 27.16 -5.23 29.68
C VAL A 113 27.97 -6.33 30.31
N ASN A 114 27.47 -6.85 31.45
CA ASN A 114 28.15 -7.84 32.28
C ASN A 114 29.59 -7.43 32.65
N GLY A 115 29.76 -6.12 32.93
CA GLY A 115 31.05 -5.54 33.29
C GLY A 115 31.98 -5.26 32.10
N TYR A 116 31.62 -5.65 30.89
CA TYR A 116 32.44 -5.43 29.68
C TYR A 116 32.01 -4.13 28.97
N PRO A 117 32.98 -3.26 28.60
CA PRO A 117 32.67 -2.06 27.81
C PRO A 117 32.04 -2.38 26.47
N LYS A 118 31.01 -1.64 26.11
CA LYS A 118 30.28 -1.73 24.86
C LYS A 118 30.22 -0.36 24.20
N THR A 119 30.08 -0.36 22.89
CA THR A 119 29.72 0.85 22.14
C THR A 119 28.22 1.14 22.40
N GLU A 120 27.82 2.38 22.20
CA GLU A 120 26.40 2.77 22.28
C GLU A 120 25.52 1.91 21.35
N LYS A 121 26.02 1.63 20.15
CA LYS A 121 25.31 0.80 19.17
C LYS A 121 25.10 -0.63 19.66
N GLU A 122 26.13 -1.27 20.20
CA GLU A 122 26.01 -2.63 20.74
C GLU A 122 25.10 -2.70 21.97
N TYR A 123 25.17 -1.67 22.82
CA TYR A 123 24.30 -1.56 23.99
C TYR A 123 22.83 -1.38 23.61
N ASN A 124 22.56 -0.47 22.66
CA ASN A 124 21.22 -0.24 22.18
C ASN A 124 20.67 -1.45 21.39
N SER A 125 21.56 -2.20 20.69
CA SER A 125 21.16 -3.43 20.01
C SER A 125 20.67 -4.48 20.99
N LEU A 126 21.34 -4.66 22.15
CA LEU A 126 20.91 -5.58 23.19
C LEU A 126 19.49 -5.27 23.67
N ILE A 127 19.17 -3.99 23.83
CA ILE A 127 17.83 -3.57 24.26
C ILE A 127 16.83 -3.75 23.12
N ALA A 128 17.21 -3.42 21.88
CA ALA A 128 16.36 -3.56 20.69
C ALA A 128 16.08 -5.03 20.33
N ASP A 129 16.95 -5.96 20.73
CA ASP A 129 16.74 -7.40 20.54
C ASP A 129 15.57 -7.94 21.40
N LEU A 130 15.17 -7.21 22.44
CA LEU A 130 13.98 -7.54 23.23
C LEU A 130 12.71 -7.14 22.48
N ALA A 131 12.61 -5.88 22.10
CA ALA A 131 11.56 -5.30 21.26
C ALA A 131 11.96 -3.88 20.82
N PRO A 132 11.26 -3.30 19.83
CA PRO A 132 11.42 -1.89 19.47
C PRO A 132 11.25 -0.97 20.69
N GLU A 133 12.00 0.13 20.71
CA GLU A 133 11.99 1.10 21.85
C GLU A 133 10.58 1.57 22.22
N SER A 134 9.74 1.85 21.21
CA SER A 134 8.35 2.27 21.44
C SER A 134 7.54 1.21 22.19
N ILE A 135 7.73 -0.05 21.83
CA ILE A 135 7.03 -1.18 22.47
C ILE A 135 7.53 -1.38 23.90
N LEU A 136 8.84 -1.39 24.11
CA LEU A 136 9.39 -1.49 25.48
C LEU A 136 8.86 -0.37 26.36
N LYS A 137 8.79 0.86 25.86
CA LYS A 137 8.23 1.99 26.63
C LYS A 137 6.75 1.83 26.94
N ILE A 138 5.96 1.34 26.00
CA ILE A 138 4.54 1.05 26.22
C ILE A 138 4.39 0.01 27.34
N LEU A 139 5.19 -1.05 27.27
CA LEU A 139 5.14 -2.15 28.24
C LEU A 139 5.66 -1.74 29.63
N MET A 140 6.64 -0.85 29.69
CA MET A 140 7.27 -0.41 30.95
C MET A 140 6.58 0.80 31.58
N LEU A 141 5.99 1.68 30.80
CA LEU A 141 5.45 2.98 31.24
C LEU A 141 3.97 3.10 30.84
N PRO A 142 3.03 2.76 31.71
CA PRO A 142 1.59 2.76 31.37
C PRO A 142 1.06 4.06 30.77
N ALA A 143 1.63 5.20 31.14
CA ALA A 143 1.22 6.50 30.60
C ALA A 143 1.81 6.82 29.22
N PHE A 144 2.79 6.05 28.73
CA PHE A 144 3.55 6.41 27.53
C PHE A 144 2.70 6.38 26.27
N PHE A 145 1.94 5.31 26.05
CA PHE A 145 1.12 5.17 24.85
C PHE A 145 0.13 6.34 24.67
N THR A 146 -0.56 6.72 25.74
CA THR A 146 -1.55 7.80 25.72
C THR A 146 -0.94 9.20 25.59
N ALA A 147 0.38 9.35 25.85
CA ALA A 147 1.14 10.57 25.63
C ALA A 147 1.69 10.71 24.20
N MET A 148 1.68 9.64 23.40
CA MET A 148 2.13 9.66 22.01
C MET A 148 1.18 10.48 21.12
N LYS A 149 1.66 10.87 19.95
CA LYS A 149 0.79 11.46 18.94
C LYS A 149 -0.26 10.44 18.48
N TRP A 150 -1.46 10.90 18.21
CA TRP A 150 -2.57 10.04 17.83
C TRP A 150 -2.28 9.19 16.58
N GLN A 151 -1.45 9.69 15.64
CA GLN A 151 -1.04 8.93 14.44
C GLN A 151 -0.20 7.71 14.82
N ASP A 152 0.77 7.92 15.74
CA ASP A 152 1.65 6.85 16.19
C ASP A 152 0.86 5.82 17.03
N GLN A 153 -0.06 6.30 17.89
CA GLN A 153 -0.98 5.42 18.64
C GLN A 153 -1.81 4.55 17.68
N ARG A 154 -2.41 5.19 16.66
CA ARG A 154 -3.21 4.50 15.66
C ARG A 154 -2.41 3.44 14.90
N SER A 155 -1.20 3.78 14.47
CA SER A 155 -0.33 2.84 13.76
C SER A 155 -0.06 1.59 14.58
N LEU A 156 0.28 1.76 15.86
CA LEU A 156 0.53 0.64 16.77
C LEU A 156 -0.72 -0.17 17.09
N LEU A 157 -1.89 0.47 17.21
CA LEU A 157 -3.16 -0.25 17.39
C LEU A 157 -3.54 -1.09 16.15
N MET A 158 -3.24 -0.60 14.97
CA MET A 158 -3.46 -1.36 13.73
C MET A 158 -2.49 -2.54 13.60
N GLU A 159 -1.32 -2.47 14.22
CA GLU A 159 -0.34 -3.56 14.24
C GLU A 159 -0.77 -4.71 15.19
N ILE A 160 -1.49 -4.39 16.28
CA ILE A 160 -1.96 -5.40 17.26
C ILE A 160 -2.98 -6.36 16.65
N VAL A 161 -3.74 -5.93 15.66
CA VAL A 161 -4.75 -6.75 15.01
C VAL A 161 -4.19 -7.33 13.73
N GLU A 162 -4.27 -8.64 13.56
CA GLU A 162 -3.97 -9.27 12.27
C GLU A 162 -4.85 -8.64 11.20
N SER A 163 -4.22 -7.94 10.25
CA SER A 163 -4.95 -7.28 9.18
C SER A 163 -5.33 -8.31 8.13
N GLU A 164 -6.60 -8.74 8.16
CA GLU A 164 -7.20 -9.41 7.01
C GLU A 164 -7.13 -8.47 5.79
N THR A 165 -6.86 -9.04 4.63
CA THR A 165 -6.90 -8.29 3.37
C THR A 165 -8.32 -7.85 3.04
N ASP A 166 -8.46 -6.85 2.18
CA ASP A 166 -9.79 -6.40 1.76
C ASP A 166 -10.61 -7.51 1.11
N LEU A 167 -9.97 -8.44 0.42
CA LEU A 167 -10.62 -9.60 -0.18
C LEU A 167 -11.12 -10.60 0.88
N GLU A 168 -10.32 -10.88 1.89
CA GLU A 168 -10.73 -11.74 3.00
C GLU A 168 -11.90 -11.12 3.77
N LEU A 169 -11.87 -9.81 4.00
CA LEU A 169 -12.96 -9.10 4.64
C LEU A 169 -14.26 -9.09 3.80
N LEU A 170 -14.15 -8.98 2.47
CA LEU A 170 -15.31 -9.11 1.58
C LEU A 170 -15.96 -10.49 1.70
N GLU A 171 -15.14 -11.54 1.77
CA GLU A 171 -15.62 -12.92 1.96
C GLU A 171 -16.20 -13.11 3.36
N HIS A 172 -15.57 -12.56 4.38
CA HIS A 172 -16.03 -12.61 5.77
C HIS A 172 -17.41 -11.95 5.93
N PHE A 173 -17.62 -10.78 5.36
CA PHE A 173 -18.89 -10.05 5.49
C PHE A 173 -19.99 -10.59 4.58
N GLY A 174 -19.64 -11.12 3.41
CA GLY A 174 -20.56 -11.60 2.40
C GLY A 174 -21.43 -10.51 1.77
N GLY A 175 -22.03 -10.81 0.62
CA GLY A 175 -22.94 -9.89 -0.07
C GLY A 175 -22.27 -8.75 -0.83
N TYR A 176 -21.02 -8.91 -1.19
CA TYR A 176 -20.19 -7.94 -1.92
C TYR A 176 -19.64 -8.48 -3.23
N ASP A 177 -20.24 -9.53 -3.79
CA ASP A 177 -19.74 -10.21 -4.99
C ASP A 177 -19.56 -9.24 -6.18
N GLU A 178 -20.44 -8.23 -6.28
CA GLU A 178 -20.42 -7.25 -7.37
C GLU A 178 -19.22 -6.30 -7.35
N ILE A 179 -18.56 -6.13 -6.23
CA ILE A 179 -17.39 -5.25 -6.08
C ILE A 179 -16.08 -6.02 -5.88
N LYS A 180 -16.15 -7.36 -5.75
CA LYS A 180 -15.01 -8.22 -5.44
C LYS A 180 -13.87 -8.03 -6.45
N ASP A 181 -14.17 -8.06 -7.73
CA ASP A 181 -13.17 -7.90 -8.79
C ASP A 181 -12.53 -6.50 -8.76
N SER A 182 -13.35 -5.47 -8.52
CA SER A 182 -12.85 -4.09 -8.44
C SER A 182 -11.90 -3.88 -7.25
N ILE A 183 -12.21 -4.49 -6.10
CA ILE A 183 -11.37 -4.41 -4.89
C ILE A 183 -10.12 -5.31 -5.00
N ALA A 184 -10.18 -6.37 -5.81
CA ALA A 184 -9.00 -7.19 -6.10
C ALA A 184 -7.94 -6.44 -6.92
N GLU A 185 -8.37 -5.49 -7.75
CA GLU A 185 -7.49 -4.73 -8.64
C GLU A 185 -6.99 -3.41 -8.03
N ALA A 186 -7.76 -2.80 -7.13
CA ALA A 186 -7.47 -1.48 -6.60
C ALA A 186 -8.00 -1.30 -5.16
N SER A 187 -7.44 -0.32 -4.44
CA SER A 187 -7.93 0.04 -3.11
C SER A 187 -9.39 0.54 -3.17
N PRO A 188 -10.18 0.36 -2.09
CA PRO A 188 -11.54 0.90 -2.02
C PRO A 188 -11.63 2.39 -2.37
N GLU A 189 -10.65 3.18 -1.93
CA GLU A 189 -10.57 4.61 -2.19
C GLU A 189 -10.37 4.91 -3.68
N ASP A 190 -9.56 4.12 -4.37
CA ASP A 190 -9.30 4.30 -5.79
C ASP A 190 -10.49 3.81 -6.62
N VAL A 191 -11.17 2.76 -6.18
CA VAL A 191 -12.45 2.32 -6.76
C VAL A 191 -13.48 3.43 -6.66
N ILE A 192 -13.65 4.06 -5.48
CA ILE A 192 -14.56 5.20 -5.30
C ILE A 192 -14.20 6.35 -6.23
N LYS A 193 -12.91 6.72 -6.33
CA LYS A 193 -12.47 7.79 -7.22
C LYS A 193 -12.80 7.49 -8.69
N LYS A 194 -12.50 6.28 -9.16
CA LYS A 194 -12.79 5.83 -10.51
C LYS A 194 -14.28 5.94 -10.82
N TYR A 195 -15.10 5.26 -10.04
CA TYR A 195 -16.54 5.23 -10.29
C TYR A 195 -17.23 6.59 -10.07
N THR A 196 -16.68 7.44 -9.21
CA THR A 196 -17.15 8.84 -9.08
C THR A 196 -16.83 9.66 -10.32
N ALA A 197 -15.68 9.46 -10.93
CA ALA A 197 -15.32 10.10 -12.19
C ALA A 197 -16.19 9.60 -13.34
N ASP A 198 -16.39 8.28 -13.44
CA ASP A 198 -17.26 7.64 -14.43
C ASP A 198 -18.70 8.15 -14.31
N LYS A 199 -19.23 8.22 -13.07
CA LYS A 199 -20.55 8.78 -12.79
C LYS A 199 -20.68 10.20 -13.32
N LYS A 200 -19.70 11.06 -13.02
CA LYS A 200 -19.73 12.46 -13.45
C LYS A 200 -19.71 12.61 -14.98
N GLU A 201 -18.98 11.73 -15.67
CA GLU A 201 -18.95 11.71 -17.13
C GLU A 201 -20.32 11.30 -17.70
N ILE A 202 -20.91 10.23 -17.15
CA ILE A 202 -22.25 9.75 -17.57
C ILE A 202 -23.33 10.79 -17.24
N GLU A 203 -23.28 11.43 -16.08
CA GLU A 203 -24.21 12.50 -15.68
C GLU A 203 -24.17 13.67 -16.66
N LYS A 204 -22.97 14.05 -17.11
CA LYS A 204 -22.83 15.09 -18.15
C LYS A 204 -23.48 14.66 -19.45
N GLU A 205 -23.29 13.40 -19.86
CA GLU A 205 -23.95 12.86 -21.04
C GLU A 205 -25.48 12.92 -20.89
N VAL A 206 -26.01 12.45 -19.74
CA VAL A 206 -27.44 12.48 -19.46
C VAL A 206 -28.03 13.89 -19.47
N GLN A 207 -27.26 14.88 -19.01
CA GLN A 207 -27.68 16.29 -19.03
C GLN A 207 -27.67 16.89 -20.44
N GLU A 208 -26.78 16.47 -21.32
CA GLU A 208 -26.70 16.97 -22.68
C GLU A 208 -27.77 16.36 -23.61
N LEU A 209 -28.17 15.11 -23.37
CA LEU A 209 -29.09 14.37 -24.21
C LEU A 209 -30.49 15.02 -24.35
N PRO A 210 -31.14 15.54 -23.30
CA PRO A 210 -32.43 16.23 -23.41
C PRO A 210 -32.36 17.44 -24.35
N THR A 211 -31.32 18.26 -24.21
CA THR A 211 -31.15 19.45 -25.08
C THR A 211 -31.03 19.05 -26.54
N ARG A 212 -30.25 17.99 -26.85
CA ARG A 212 -30.13 17.46 -28.21
C ARG A 212 -31.45 16.87 -28.73
N ILE A 213 -32.23 16.24 -27.87
CA ILE A 213 -33.57 15.71 -28.21
C ILE A 213 -34.51 16.87 -28.53
N ASP A 214 -34.50 17.91 -27.67
CA ASP A 214 -35.37 19.08 -27.83
C ASP A 214 -34.97 19.92 -29.06
N GLU A 215 -33.66 20.05 -29.35
CA GLU A 215 -33.19 20.70 -30.59
C GLU A 215 -33.70 19.98 -31.83
N LEU A 216 -33.61 18.64 -31.87
CA LEU A 216 -34.15 17.86 -33.00
C LEU A 216 -35.66 17.90 -33.06
N ALA A 217 -36.35 17.87 -31.92
CA ALA A 217 -37.81 17.96 -31.86
C ALA A 217 -38.28 19.36 -32.29
N SER A 218 -37.59 20.42 -31.90
CA SER A 218 -37.93 21.80 -32.24
C SER A 218 -37.82 22.13 -33.71
N GLN A 219 -36.88 21.46 -34.42
CA GLN A 219 -36.74 21.62 -35.90
C GLN A 219 -38.02 21.28 -36.65
N PHE A 220 -38.87 20.44 -36.09
CA PHE A 220 -40.08 19.95 -36.74
C PHE A 220 -41.36 20.31 -35.97
N LYS A 221 -41.30 21.27 -35.05
CA LYS A 221 -42.40 21.62 -34.14
C LYS A 221 -43.67 22.07 -34.91
N ASP A 222 -43.48 22.79 -36.00
CA ASP A 222 -44.56 23.33 -36.84
C ASP A 222 -44.81 22.48 -38.08
N PHE A 223 -44.14 21.31 -38.18
CA PHE A 223 -44.29 20.42 -39.31
C PHE A 223 -45.42 19.45 -39.09
N ASP A 224 -46.53 19.67 -39.82
CA ASP A 224 -47.64 18.71 -39.80
C ASP A 224 -47.34 17.52 -40.71
N TYR A 225 -46.77 16.50 -40.09
CA TYR A 225 -46.41 15.24 -40.75
C TYR A 225 -47.66 14.57 -41.39
N SER A 226 -48.85 14.69 -40.76
CA SER A 226 -50.06 14.07 -41.23
C SER A 226 -50.56 14.75 -42.52
N HIS A 227 -50.54 16.08 -42.52
CA HIS A 227 -50.89 16.87 -43.70
C HIS A 227 -49.88 16.69 -44.85
N ALA A 228 -48.62 16.70 -44.54
CA ALA A 228 -47.54 16.44 -45.50
C ALA A 228 -47.65 15.04 -46.13
N LYS A 229 -48.07 14.04 -45.31
CA LYS A 229 -48.30 12.67 -45.79
C LYS A 229 -49.57 12.52 -46.64
N GLU A 230 -50.59 13.32 -46.38
CA GLU A 230 -51.79 13.38 -47.20
C GLU A 230 -51.52 14.06 -48.52
N GLN A 231 -50.81 15.19 -48.52
CA GLN A 231 -50.32 15.84 -49.73
C GLN A 231 -49.44 14.90 -50.55
N LEU A 232 -48.56 14.15 -49.88
CA LEU A 232 -47.73 13.16 -50.55
C LEU A 232 -48.58 12.07 -51.22
N LYS A 233 -49.66 11.61 -50.57
CA LYS A 233 -50.59 10.63 -51.15
C LYS A 233 -51.35 11.18 -52.34
N GLU A 234 -51.73 12.45 -52.31
CA GLU A 234 -52.35 13.12 -53.46
C GLU A 234 -51.35 13.22 -54.63
N TYR A 235 -50.12 13.58 -54.34
CA TYR A 235 -49.05 13.58 -55.32
C TYR A 235 -48.65 12.18 -55.78
N GLU A 236 -48.69 11.18 -54.87
CA GLU A 236 -48.48 9.76 -55.19
C GLU A 236 -49.58 9.22 -56.09
N LYS A 237 -50.83 9.75 -55.99
CA LYS A 237 -51.90 9.37 -56.88
C LYS A 237 -51.70 9.96 -58.27
N ILE A 238 -51.22 11.21 -58.37
CA ILE A 238 -50.81 11.84 -59.62
C ILE A 238 -49.55 11.13 -60.18
N LEU A 239 -48.65 10.69 -59.28
CA LEU A 239 -47.45 9.93 -59.61
C LEU A 239 -47.77 8.47 -59.95
N ALA A 240 -48.85 7.85 -59.41
CA ALA A 240 -49.21 6.47 -59.76
C ALA A 240 -49.68 6.35 -61.22
N ASP A 241 -50.35 7.34 -61.73
CA ASP A 241 -50.67 7.45 -63.17
C ASP A 241 -49.41 7.70 -63.99
N LEU A 242 -48.44 8.44 -63.41
CA LEU A 242 -47.09 8.65 -63.97
C LEU A 242 -46.20 7.41 -63.74
N GLU A 243 -46.42 6.69 -62.65
CA GLU A 243 -45.70 5.47 -62.30
C GLU A 243 -46.05 4.27 -63.17
N TYR A 244 -47.26 4.21 -63.70
CA TYR A 244 -47.55 3.21 -64.73
C TYR A 244 -46.64 3.40 -65.97
N ASP A 245 -46.37 4.65 -66.36
CA ASP A 245 -45.39 4.97 -67.40
C ASP A 245 -43.95 4.79 -66.85
N LYS A 246 -43.71 5.13 -65.58
CA LYS A 246 -42.42 4.89 -64.91
C LYS A 246 -42.20 3.41 -64.60
N GLN A 247 -43.24 2.60 -64.35
CA GLN A 247 -43.13 1.19 -64.19
C GLN A 247 -42.66 0.50 -65.47
N LYS A 248 -43.12 0.97 -66.60
CA LYS A 248 -42.56 0.56 -67.90
C LYS A 248 -41.13 1.05 -68.08
N GLU A 249 -40.81 2.26 -67.57
CA GLU A 249 -39.43 2.76 -67.56
C GLU A 249 -38.57 1.93 -66.65
N MET A 250 -39.06 1.56 -65.45
CA MET A 250 -38.35 0.69 -64.50
C MET A 250 -38.18 -0.73 -65.05
N GLU A 251 -39.18 -1.31 -65.72
CA GLU A 251 -39.01 -2.59 -66.40
C GLU A 251 -37.94 -2.53 -67.48
N LEU A 252 -37.92 -1.45 -68.25
CA LEU A 252 -36.86 -1.21 -69.23
C LEU A 252 -35.50 -0.95 -68.53
N GLN A 253 -35.52 -0.22 -67.43
CA GLN A 253 -34.35 0.06 -66.63
C GLN A 253 -33.83 -1.21 -65.91
N PHE A 254 -34.76 -2.10 -65.49
CA PHE A 254 -34.41 -3.42 -64.99
C PHE A 254 -33.81 -4.30 -66.09
N GLU A 255 -34.37 -4.23 -67.29
CA GLU A 255 -33.86 -4.96 -68.45
C GLU A 255 -32.47 -4.43 -68.84
N ILE A 256 -32.28 -3.10 -68.82
CA ILE A 256 -31.00 -2.42 -69.01
C ILE A 256 -30.02 -2.74 -67.87
N SER A 257 -30.51 -2.67 -66.61
CA SER A 257 -29.75 -2.97 -65.43
C SER A 257 -29.37 -4.45 -65.35
N GLY A 258 -30.31 -5.35 -65.68
CA GLY A 258 -30.04 -6.79 -65.78
C GLY A 258 -29.07 -7.14 -66.87
N TYR A 259 -29.12 -6.39 -67.97
CA TYR A 259 -28.15 -6.51 -69.07
C TYR A 259 -26.78 -5.97 -68.60
N LYS A 260 -26.77 -4.85 -67.91
CA LYS A 260 -25.58 -4.25 -67.31
C LYS A 260 -24.99 -5.11 -66.18
N GLN A 261 -25.85 -5.66 -65.34
CA GLN A 261 -25.41 -6.57 -64.27
C GLN A 261 -24.80 -7.86 -64.78
N ARG A 262 -25.35 -8.47 -65.88
CA ARG A 262 -24.73 -9.64 -66.49
C ARG A 262 -23.32 -9.33 -67.01
N PHE A 263 -23.11 -8.08 -67.47
CA PHE A 263 -21.80 -7.60 -67.91
C PHE A 263 -20.85 -7.30 -66.74
N GLU A 264 -21.39 -6.80 -65.60
CA GLU A 264 -20.60 -6.35 -64.47
C GLU A 264 -20.54 -7.39 -63.32
N ILE A 265 -21.42 -8.42 -63.34
CA ILE A 265 -21.54 -9.41 -62.23
C ILE A 265 -20.22 -10.12 -61.89
N GLU A 266 -19.43 -10.39 -62.87
CA GLU A 266 -18.15 -11.08 -62.66
C GLU A 266 -17.12 -10.13 -62.03
N TYR A 267 -17.19 -8.85 -62.39
CA TYR A 267 -16.36 -7.81 -61.82
C TYR A 267 -16.75 -7.54 -60.38
N ASP A 268 -18.04 -7.29 -60.11
CA ASP A 268 -18.52 -6.98 -58.74
C ASP A 268 -18.37 -8.15 -57.76
N LYS A 269 -18.60 -9.38 -58.25
CA LYS A 269 -18.35 -10.57 -57.45
C LYS A 269 -16.88 -10.73 -57.06
N LYS A 270 -15.96 -10.53 -58.01
CA LYS A 270 -14.53 -10.57 -57.73
C LYS A 270 -14.13 -9.45 -56.78
N LYS A 271 -14.65 -8.24 -57.05
CA LYS A 271 -14.39 -7.09 -56.19
C LYS A 271 -14.86 -7.33 -54.73
N GLN A 272 -16.13 -7.74 -54.57
CA GLN A 272 -16.69 -8.06 -53.24
C GLN A 272 -15.94 -9.18 -52.52
N GLU A 273 -15.47 -10.17 -53.28
CA GLU A 273 -14.68 -11.24 -52.69
C GLU A 273 -13.34 -10.75 -52.17
N ILE A 274 -12.68 -9.88 -52.92
CA ILE A 274 -11.44 -9.23 -52.54
C ILE A 274 -11.66 -8.35 -51.30
N ASP A 275 -12.72 -7.51 -51.31
CA ASP A 275 -13.07 -6.62 -50.19
C ASP A 275 -13.38 -7.38 -48.91
N ARG A 276 -14.11 -8.53 -49.02
CA ARG A 276 -14.38 -9.40 -47.85
C ARG A 276 -13.10 -10.02 -47.29
N LYS A 277 -12.24 -10.51 -48.18
CA LYS A 277 -10.94 -11.09 -47.75
C LYS A 277 -10.08 -10.00 -47.08
N LYS A 278 -10.06 -8.81 -47.66
CA LYS A 278 -9.33 -7.66 -47.10
C LYS A 278 -9.86 -7.27 -45.70
N THR A 279 -11.18 -7.17 -45.55
CA THR A 279 -11.81 -6.85 -44.26
C THR A 279 -11.50 -7.91 -43.19
N PHE A 280 -11.56 -9.19 -43.58
CA PHE A 280 -11.21 -10.28 -42.68
C PHE A 280 -9.74 -10.20 -42.24
N LEU A 281 -8.83 -9.95 -43.18
CA LEU A 281 -7.42 -9.83 -42.86
C LEU A 281 -7.11 -8.57 -42.02
N ALA A 282 -7.82 -7.46 -42.25
CA ALA A 282 -7.69 -6.24 -41.46
C ALA A 282 -8.09 -6.46 -39.99
N ASN A 283 -9.18 -7.19 -39.74
CA ASN A 283 -9.61 -7.56 -38.41
C ASN A 283 -8.58 -8.47 -37.71
N ARG A 284 -8.11 -9.49 -38.44
CA ARG A 284 -7.06 -10.38 -37.95
C ARG A 284 -5.78 -9.61 -37.62
N LEU A 285 -5.40 -8.65 -38.45
CA LEU A 285 -4.25 -7.78 -38.20
C LEU A 285 -4.41 -7.02 -36.89
N GLY A 286 -5.60 -6.44 -36.66
CA GLY A 286 -5.91 -5.73 -35.42
C GLY A 286 -5.77 -6.62 -34.17
N GLU A 287 -6.24 -7.87 -34.24
CA GLU A 287 -6.09 -8.82 -33.15
C GLU A 287 -4.62 -9.16 -32.88
N VAL A 288 -3.84 -9.38 -33.94
CA VAL A 288 -2.41 -9.66 -33.82
C VAL A 288 -1.67 -8.46 -33.22
N GLU A 289 -2.00 -7.22 -33.62
CA GLU A 289 -1.38 -6.01 -33.07
C GLU A 289 -1.69 -5.81 -31.59
N ILE A 290 -2.91 -6.11 -31.17
CA ILE A 290 -3.27 -6.10 -29.73
C ILE A 290 -2.44 -7.13 -28.95
N ARG A 291 -2.28 -8.33 -29.50
CA ARG A 291 -1.47 -9.37 -28.87
C ARG A 291 0.00 -8.99 -28.80
N ILE A 292 0.53 -8.34 -29.84
CA ILE A 292 1.90 -7.81 -29.86
C ILE A 292 2.10 -6.77 -28.77
N LYS A 293 1.16 -5.81 -28.64
CA LYS A 293 1.23 -4.79 -27.59
C LYS A 293 1.26 -5.41 -26.19
N LYS A 294 0.36 -6.36 -25.94
CA LYS A 294 0.32 -7.05 -24.65
C LYS A 294 1.63 -7.81 -24.37
N GLN A 295 2.15 -8.48 -25.38
CA GLN A 295 3.40 -9.24 -25.27
C GLN A 295 4.60 -8.33 -24.96
N ASN A 296 4.66 -7.16 -25.62
CA ASN A 296 5.72 -6.18 -25.37
C ASN A 296 5.70 -5.64 -23.93
N ILE A 297 4.51 -5.37 -23.38
CA ILE A 297 4.38 -4.95 -21.98
C ILE A 297 4.91 -6.03 -21.05
N THR A 298 4.49 -7.28 -21.27
CA THR A 298 4.93 -8.41 -20.43
C THR A 298 6.45 -8.57 -20.48
N ILE A 299 7.05 -8.45 -21.66
CA ILE A 299 8.50 -8.52 -21.83
C ILE A 299 9.20 -7.40 -21.03
N GLN A 300 8.72 -6.16 -21.15
CA GLN A 300 9.29 -5.03 -20.41
C GLN A 300 9.22 -5.22 -18.89
N ASP A 301 8.09 -5.73 -18.40
CA ASP A 301 7.94 -5.99 -16.96
C ASP A 301 8.93 -7.04 -16.47
N ILE A 302 9.10 -8.12 -17.22
CA ILE A 302 10.05 -9.17 -16.89
C ILE A 302 11.50 -8.65 -16.95
N GLU A 303 11.84 -7.88 -17.97
CA GLU A 303 13.17 -7.26 -18.11
C GLU A 303 13.49 -6.34 -16.92
N LEU A 304 12.53 -5.51 -16.51
CA LEU A 304 12.69 -4.66 -15.33
C LEU A 304 12.90 -5.49 -14.06
N PHE A 305 12.17 -6.59 -13.93
CA PHE A 305 12.29 -7.47 -12.78
C PHE A 305 13.64 -8.20 -12.75
N ILE A 306 14.10 -8.72 -13.89
CA ILE A 306 15.43 -9.33 -14.03
C ILE A 306 16.52 -8.32 -13.66
N ASN A 307 16.45 -7.10 -14.21
CA ASN A 307 17.41 -6.04 -13.92
C ASN A 307 17.48 -5.70 -12.42
N LYS A 308 16.32 -5.74 -11.74
CA LYS A 308 16.27 -5.55 -10.29
C LYS A 308 16.97 -6.69 -9.55
N LEU A 309 16.68 -7.93 -9.91
CA LEU A 309 17.31 -9.10 -9.31
C LEU A 309 18.82 -9.11 -9.54
N GLN A 310 19.27 -8.76 -10.74
CA GLN A 310 20.69 -8.67 -11.07
C GLN A 310 21.42 -7.64 -10.21
N LYS A 311 20.83 -6.45 -10.00
CA LYS A 311 21.38 -5.44 -9.10
C LYS A 311 21.48 -5.93 -7.65
N GLU A 312 20.45 -6.64 -7.20
CA GLU A 312 20.42 -7.21 -5.85
C GLU A 312 21.48 -8.33 -5.69
N ILE A 313 21.69 -9.14 -6.72
CA ILE A 313 22.74 -10.16 -6.76
C ILE A 313 24.12 -9.51 -6.73
N GLU A 314 24.30 -8.41 -7.45
CA GLU A 314 25.57 -7.68 -7.49
C GLU A 314 25.90 -7.03 -6.12
N ALA A 315 24.87 -6.53 -5.44
CA ALA A 315 25.00 -6.02 -4.08
C ALA A 315 25.42 -7.14 -3.11
N LEU A 316 24.75 -8.29 -3.18
CA LEU A 316 25.10 -9.47 -2.37
C LEU A 316 26.50 -10.01 -2.67
N LYS A 317 26.95 -9.96 -3.92
CA LYS A 317 28.33 -10.33 -4.27
C LYS A 317 29.36 -9.41 -3.60
N LYS A 318 29.10 -8.10 -3.58
CA LYS A 318 29.96 -7.15 -2.88
C LYS A 318 29.99 -7.41 -1.38
N GLU A 319 28.82 -7.60 -0.80
CA GLU A 319 28.67 -7.92 0.62
C GLU A 319 29.38 -9.23 0.98
N TYR A 320 29.26 -10.24 0.14
CA TYR A 320 29.98 -11.50 0.28
C TYR A 320 31.50 -11.33 0.34
N GLU A 321 32.06 -10.56 -0.59
CA GLU A 321 33.50 -10.32 -0.61
C GLU A 321 33.97 -9.50 0.60
N GLU A 322 33.10 -8.56 1.04
CA GLU A 322 33.38 -7.78 2.25
C GLU A 322 33.42 -8.66 3.48
N VAL A 323 32.38 -9.49 3.69
CA VAL A 323 32.31 -10.42 4.83
C VAL A 323 33.45 -11.43 4.77
N LYS A 324 33.73 -11.98 3.60
CA LYS A 324 34.79 -12.94 3.38
C LYS A 324 36.19 -12.38 3.70
N SER A 325 36.38 -11.08 3.44
CA SER A 325 37.67 -10.42 3.70
C SER A 325 37.93 -10.10 5.19
N ARG A 326 36.87 -10.15 6.02
CA ARG A 326 37.01 -9.84 7.46
C ARG A 326 37.99 -10.82 8.13
N THR A 327 38.90 -10.31 8.82
CA THR A 327 39.88 -11.08 9.58
C THR A 327 39.70 -10.89 11.07
N PHE A 328 40.00 -11.93 11.79
CA PHE A 328 39.92 -11.86 13.27
C PHE A 328 40.97 -10.86 13.79
N PRO A 329 40.53 -9.85 14.56
CA PRO A 329 41.43 -8.78 15.01
C PRO A 329 42.30 -9.23 16.19
N LYS A 330 43.30 -10.06 15.92
CA LYS A 330 44.19 -10.59 16.94
C LYS A 330 44.92 -9.49 17.73
N GLU A 331 45.12 -8.33 17.12
CA GLU A 331 45.83 -7.18 17.71
C GLU A 331 45.07 -6.56 18.91
N LYS A 332 43.80 -6.83 19.05
CA LYS A 332 42.98 -6.36 20.19
C LYS A 332 43.14 -7.19 21.46
N TYR A 333 43.75 -8.33 21.33
CA TYR A 333 43.93 -9.25 22.46
C TYR A 333 45.40 -9.16 22.94
N VAL A 334 45.62 -8.24 23.84
CA VAL A 334 46.94 -8.09 24.47
C VAL A 334 46.94 -8.77 25.83
N PHE A 335 47.93 -9.56 26.08
CA PHE A 335 48.11 -10.15 27.39
C PHE A 335 48.58 -9.09 28.40
N ASP A 336 47.82 -8.88 29.42
CA ASP A 336 48.17 -7.91 30.47
C ASP A 336 49.27 -8.51 31.37
N GLU A 337 50.49 -8.13 31.13
CA GLU A 337 51.64 -8.55 31.90
C GLU A 337 51.52 -8.15 33.38
N LYS A 338 50.72 -7.14 33.73
CA LYS A 338 50.47 -6.77 35.13
C LYS A 338 49.67 -7.85 35.90
N SER A 339 48.96 -8.68 35.20
CA SER A 339 48.24 -9.82 35.81
C SER A 339 49.16 -10.92 36.31
N THR A 340 50.45 -10.88 35.95
CA THR A 340 51.46 -11.84 36.39
C THR A 340 52.15 -11.46 37.70
N VAL A 341 51.70 -10.35 38.29
CA VAL A 341 52.23 -9.83 39.58
C VAL A 341 51.12 -9.88 40.63
N CYS A 342 51.47 -10.33 41.82
CA CYS A 342 50.49 -10.40 42.94
C CYS A 342 50.06 -8.99 43.37
N ALA A 343 48.74 -8.72 43.29
CA ALA A 343 48.16 -7.41 43.61
C ALA A 343 48.32 -6.98 45.09
N LEU A 344 48.62 -7.92 45.98
CA LEU A 344 48.76 -7.66 47.42
C LEU A 344 50.22 -7.41 47.86
N CYS A 345 51.22 -8.01 47.21
CA CYS A 345 52.60 -7.95 47.70
C CYS A 345 53.63 -7.54 46.63
N GLY A 346 53.18 -7.27 45.40
CA GLY A 346 54.04 -6.78 44.32
C GLY A 346 55.08 -7.77 43.79
N ARG A 347 55.05 -9.01 44.24
CA ARG A 347 56.01 -10.04 43.77
C ARG A 347 55.42 -10.76 42.55
N GLU A 348 56.32 -11.16 41.67
CA GLU A 348 55.92 -11.97 40.52
C GLU A 348 55.33 -13.32 40.93
N LEU A 349 54.30 -13.74 40.26
CA LEU A 349 53.67 -15.05 40.48
C LEU A 349 54.66 -16.19 40.09
N PRO A 350 54.57 -17.36 40.75
CA PRO A 350 55.35 -18.52 40.37
C PRO A 350 55.21 -18.87 38.90
N ALA A 351 56.29 -19.44 38.32
CA ALA A 351 56.34 -19.75 36.90
C ALA A 351 55.17 -20.61 36.41
N GLU A 352 54.69 -21.53 37.23
CA GLU A 352 53.52 -22.39 36.92
C GLU A 352 52.23 -21.60 36.82
N GLN A 353 52.01 -20.64 37.73
CA GLN A 353 50.81 -19.81 37.72
C GLN A 353 50.81 -18.80 36.58
N LYS A 354 52.00 -18.28 36.20
CA LYS A 354 52.16 -17.46 35.01
C LYS A 354 51.85 -18.24 33.73
N ALA A 355 52.33 -19.48 33.67
CA ALA A 355 52.06 -20.37 32.56
C ALA A 355 50.55 -20.71 32.43
N ASP A 356 49.86 -20.93 33.56
CA ASP A 356 48.42 -21.22 33.58
C ASP A 356 47.58 -19.99 33.14
N LEU A 357 48.00 -18.80 33.60
CA LEU A 357 47.31 -17.56 33.19
C LEU A 357 47.51 -17.30 31.65
N LYS A 358 48.71 -17.56 31.17
CA LYS A 358 48.97 -17.39 29.72
C LYS A 358 48.23 -18.42 28.90
N LYS A 359 48.16 -19.66 29.36
CA LYS A 359 47.42 -20.73 28.73
C LYS A 359 45.91 -20.42 28.67
N LYS A 360 45.35 -19.95 29.80
CA LYS A 360 43.93 -19.53 29.85
C LYS A 360 43.62 -18.35 28.92
N TRP A 361 44.58 -17.42 28.79
CA TRP A 361 44.46 -16.31 27.84
C TRP A 361 44.51 -16.81 26.40
N GLU A 362 45.44 -17.73 26.05
CA GLU A 362 45.54 -18.34 24.72
C GLU A 362 44.28 -19.14 24.38
N GLU A 363 43.74 -19.94 25.32
CA GLU A 363 42.48 -20.68 25.14
C GLU A 363 41.31 -19.72 24.90
N LYS A 364 41.33 -18.56 25.57
CA LYS A 364 40.27 -17.53 25.40
C LYS A 364 40.32 -16.92 23.98
N ILE A 365 41.52 -16.62 23.50
CA ILE A 365 41.70 -16.11 22.13
C ILE A 365 41.21 -17.15 21.13
N GLU A 366 41.61 -18.40 21.32
CA GLU A 366 41.23 -19.47 20.40
C GLU A 366 39.69 -19.65 20.34
N ARG A 367 39.03 -19.58 21.50
CA ARG A 367 37.56 -19.63 21.55
C ARG A 367 36.95 -18.44 20.82
N SER A 368 37.46 -17.24 21.05
CA SER A 368 36.94 -16.03 20.42
C SER A 368 37.18 -16.04 18.89
N GLN A 369 38.29 -16.62 18.46
CA GLN A 369 38.60 -16.80 17.04
C GLN A 369 37.60 -17.80 16.41
N LYS A 370 37.40 -18.95 17.04
CA LYS A 370 36.44 -19.96 16.56
C LYS A 370 35.02 -19.41 16.48
N GLU A 371 34.63 -18.57 17.45
CA GLU A 371 33.30 -17.95 17.43
C GLU A 371 33.17 -16.89 16.31
N PHE A 372 34.22 -16.10 16.11
CA PHE A 372 34.31 -15.15 14.99
C PHE A 372 34.22 -15.87 13.64
N ASP A 373 35.03 -16.95 13.49
CA ASP A 373 35.07 -17.71 12.24
C ASP A 373 33.72 -18.38 11.95
N ARG A 374 33.05 -18.89 13.01
CA ARG A 374 31.74 -19.46 12.87
C ARG A 374 30.71 -18.40 12.43
N LYS A 375 30.65 -17.26 13.13
CA LYS A 375 29.73 -16.17 12.78
C LYS A 375 29.96 -15.66 11.36
N LYS A 376 31.25 -15.51 10.99
CA LYS A 376 31.62 -15.12 9.62
C LYS A 376 31.13 -16.16 8.61
N GLN A 377 31.28 -17.45 8.93
CA GLN A 377 30.86 -18.52 8.04
C GLN A 377 29.34 -18.54 7.89
N ASP A 378 28.59 -18.42 8.99
CA ASP A 378 27.14 -18.37 9.00
C ASP A 378 26.63 -17.19 8.14
N GLU A 379 27.28 -16.01 8.23
CA GLU A 379 26.95 -14.83 7.44
C GLU A 379 27.26 -15.04 5.96
N VAL A 380 28.42 -15.65 5.66
CA VAL A 380 28.82 -16.02 4.30
C VAL A 380 27.82 -17.01 3.67
N ASP A 381 27.40 -18.01 4.44
CA ASP A 381 26.50 -19.04 3.94
C ASP A 381 25.09 -18.44 3.71
N TYR A 382 24.62 -17.58 4.61
CA TYR A 382 23.36 -16.85 4.43
C TYR A 382 23.36 -15.99 3.15
N ILE A 383 24.45 -15.23 2.92
CA ILE A 383 24.57 -14.39 1.72
C ILE A 383 24.61 -15.26 0.45
N LYS A 384 25.31 -16.39 0.51
CA LYS A 384 25.36 -17.35 -0.60
C LYS A 384 24.00 -17.94 -0.92
N GLU A 385 23.29 -18.42 0.10
CA GLU A 385 21.95 -19.01 -0.08
C GLU A 385 20.99 -18.00 -0.67
N THR A 386 20.99 -16.78 -0.11
CA THR A 386 20.15 -15.68 -0.59
C THR A 386 20.51 -15.29 -2.02
N GLY A 387 21.81 -15.20 -2.31
CA GLY A 387 22.29 -14.88 -3.67
C GLY A 387 21.92 -15.96 -4.68
N ASN A 388 22.09 -17.22 -4.30
CA ASN A 388 21.74 -18.36 -5.15
C ASN A 388 20.24 -18.43 -5.42
N ALA A 389 19.41 -18.18 -4.39
CA ALA A 389 17.96 -18.15 -4.56
C ALA A 389 17.52 -17.06 -5.55
N LYS A 390 18.13 -15.86 -5.43
CA LYS A 390 17.87 -14.76 -6.36
C LYS A 390 18.39 -15.04 -7.77
N PHE A 391 19.55 -15.68 -7.87
CA PHE A 391 20.13 -16.08 -9.15
C PHE A 391 19.27 -17.10 -9.88
N LEU A 392 18.79 -18.11 -9.16
CA LEU A 392 17.87 -19.11 -9.74
C LEU A 392 16.59 -18.44 -10.22
N LYS A 393 16.04 -17.54 -9.41
CA LYS A 393 14.84 -16.79 -9.79
C LYS A 393 15.06 -15.89 -11.01
N ALA A 394 16.22 -15.24 -11.10
CA ALA A 394 16.56 -14.44 -12.28
C ALA A 394 16.64 -15.31 -13.53
N LYS A 395 17.23 -16.51 -13.42
CA LYS A 395 17.34 -17.47 -14.50
C LYS A 395 15.98 -18.01 -14.96
N GLU A 396 15.08 -18.31 -14.02
CA GLU A 396 13.69 -18.70 -14.35
C GLU A 396 12.95 -17.60 -15.11
N GLU A 397 13.17 -16.34 -14.74
CA GLU A 397 12.54 -15.23 -15.46
C GLU A 397 13.21 -14.97 -16.81
N GLU A 398 14.52 -15.22 -16.96
CA GLU A 398 15.22 -15.19 -18.25
C GLU A 398 14.67 -16.25 -19.22
N GLU A 399 14.42 -17.47 -18.74
CA GLU A 399 13.80 -18.53 -19.56
C GLU A 399 12.37 -18.14 -20.00
N LYS A 400 11.61 -17.50 -19.10
CA LYS A 400 10.28 -16.97 -19.47
C LYS A 400 10.41 -15.86 -20.52
N LEU A 401 11.37 -14.95 -20.34
CA LEU A 401 11.64 -13.85 -21.28
C LEU A 401 11.94 -14.37 -22.68
N GLU A 402 12.76 -15.43 -22.78
CA GLU A 402 13.05 -16.09 -24.07
C GLU A 402 11.77 -16.64 -24.72
N GLY A 403 10.92 -17.31 -23.92
CA GLY A 403 9.64 -17.83 -24.41
C GLY A 403 8.70 -16.73 -24.90
N TYR A 404 8.60 -15.63 -24.17
CA TYR A 404 7.79 -14.49 -24.58
C TYR A 404 8.37 -13.76 -25.79
N SER A 405 9.70 -13.65 -25.88
CA SER A 405 10.39 -13.07 -27.03
C SER A 405 10.23 -13.92 -28.29
N ALA A 406 10.28 -15.23 -28.16
CA ALA A 406 9.99 -16.15 -29.26
C ALA A 406 8.55 -15.98 -29.77
N THR A 407 7.58 -15.91 -28.84
CA THR A 407 6.17 -15.67 -29.17
C THR A 407 5.96 -14.34 -29.86
N LEU A 408 6.64 -13.29 -29.39
CA LEU A 408 6.61 -11.96 -30.02
C LEU A 408 7.15 -12.00 -31.46
N SER A 409 8.23 -12.75 -31.67
CA SER A 409 8.81 -12.94 -33.01
C SER A 409 7.82 -13.62 -33.95
N GLU A 410 7.13 -14.66 -33.47
CA GLU A 410 6.10 -15.34 -34.27
C GLU A 410 4.91 -14.42 -34.60
N LEU A 411 4.44 -13.65 -33.63
CA LEU A 411 3.37 -12.68 -33.84
C LEU A 411 3.77 -11.59 -34.83
N ASN A 412 5.01 -11.14 -34.82
CA ASN A 412 5.51 -10.18 -35.80
C ASN A 412 5.59 -10.79 -37.20
N LYS A 413 5.99 -12.04 -37.32
CA LYS A 413 5.96 -12.76 -38.61
C LYS A 413 4.52 -12.95 -39.12
N GLU A 414 3.59 -13.24 -38.20
CA GLU A 414 2.17 -13.33 -38.58
C GLU A 414 1.64 -11.98 -39.07
N ARG A 415 2.00 -10.90 -38.37
CA ARG A 415 1.65 -9.52 -38.76
C ARG A 415 2.18 -9.19 -40.16
N GLU A 416 3.45 -9.46 -40.41
CA GLU A 416 4.07 -9.20 -41.72
C GLU A 416 3.41 -9.99 -42.84
N ARG A 417 3.09 -11.27 -42.59
CA ARG A 417 2.36 -12.09 -43.59
C ARG A 417 0.99 -11.52 -43.89
N THR A 418 0.25 -11.15 -42.83
CA THR A 418 -1.10 -10.55 -43.01
C THR A 418 -1.06 -9.24 -43.73
N LEU A 419 -0.07 -8.36 -43.47
CA LEU A 419 0.14 -7.11 -44.21
C LEU A 419 0.47 -7.37 -45.67
N LYS A 420 1.29 -8.40 -45.95
CA LYS A 420 1.64 -8.76 -47.33
C LYS A 420 0.42 -9.26 -48.12
N GLU A 421 -0.39 -10.11 -47.49
CA GLU A 421 -1.63 -10.62 -48.09
C GLU A 421 -2.61 -9.47 -48.39
N ILE A 422 -2.75 -8.49 -47.48
CA ILE A 422 -3.56 -7.28 -47.72
C ILE A 422 -3.04 -6.49 -48.92
N SER A 423 -1.71 -6.28 -48.99
CA SER A 423 -1.10 -5.54 -50.12
C SER A 423 -1.23 -6.28 -51.44
N GLU A 424 -1.21 -7.60 -51.44
CA GLU A 424 -1.44 -8.40 -52.66
C GLU A 424 -2.89 -8.26 -53.14
N LEU A 425 -3.86 -8.28 -52.24
CA LEU A 425 -5.27 -8.06 -52.54
C LEU A 425 -5.53 -6.64 -53.08
N GLU A 426 -4.82 -5.64 -52.54
CA GLU A 426 -4.90 -4.25 -53.06
C GLU A 426 -4.43 -4.16 -54.51
N LYS A 427 -3.30 -4.80 -54.82
CA LYS A 427 -2.79 -4.87 -56.21
C LYS A 427 -3.71 -5.66 -57.15
N GLU A 428 -4.40 -6.70 -56.60
CA GLU A 428 -5.38 -7.45 -57.39
C GLU A 428 -6.62 -6.59 -57.67
N LEU A 429 -7.05 -5.79 -56.68
CA LEU A 429 -8.15 -4.85 -56.86
C LEU A 429 -7.86 -3.77 -57.90
N ASP A 430 -6.63 -3.20 -57.87
CA ASP A 430 -6.21 -2.16 -58.80
C ASP A 430 -6.07 -2.68 -60.26
N LYS A 431 -5.86 -3.96 -60.46
CA LYS A 431 -5.77 -4.59 -61.79
C LYS A 431 -7.11 -5.00 -62.36
N LEU A 432 -8.19 -4.86 -61.60
CA LEU A 432 -9.52 -5.28 -62.05
C LEU A 432 -10.09 -4.22 -63.00
N GLU A 433 -10.03 -4.50 -64.28
CA GLU A 433 -10.60 -3.63 -65.30
C GLU A 433 -12.12 -3.81 -65.44
N LYS A 434 -12.80 -2.68 -65.52
CA LYS A 434 -14.26 -2.66 -65.70
C LYS A 434 -14.65 -2.79 -67.17
N PRO A 435 -15.48 -3.78 -67.55
CA PRO A 435 -15.83 -3.96 -68.98
C PRO A 435 -16.69 -2.80 -69.52
N ASN A 436 -16.45 -2.42 -70.76
CA ASN A 436 -17.16 -1.31 -71.44
C ASN A 436 -18.45 -1.81 -72.10
N ILE A 437 -19.59 -1.51 -71.49
CA ILE A 437 -20.92 -1.92 -71.93
C ILE A 437 -21.51 -0.97 -73.00
N GLU A 438 -20.95 0.26 -73.17
CA GLU A 438 -21.52 1.29 -74.06
C GLU A 438 -21.38 0.99 -75.56
N GLU A 439 -20.60 -0.02 -75.91
CA GLU A 439 -20.42 -0.46 -77.27
C GLU A 439 -21.44 -1.51 -77.73
N ASP A 440 -22.22 -2.09 -76.78
CA ASP A 440 -23.19 -3.12 -77.11
C ASP A 440 -24.46 -2.61 -77.77
N LYS A 441 -24.89 -3.26 -78.85
CA LYS A 441 -26.03 -2.87 -79.64
C LYS A 441 -27.36 -3.02 -78.95
N THR A 442 -27.55 -4.07 -78.17
CA THR A 442 -28.77 -4.35 -77.40
C THR A 442 -28.96 -3.34 -76.27
N TYR A 443 -27.86 -2.93 -75.68
CA TYR A 443 -27.86 -1.87 -74.68
C TYR A 443 -28.28 -0.53 -75.23
N LYS A 444 -27.81 -0.17 -76.46
CA LYS A 444 -28.19 1.06 -77.13
C LYS A 444 -29.69 1.11 -77.44
N GLU A 445 -30.25 0.02 -77.95
CA GLU A 445 -31.69 -0.04 -78.31
C GLU A 445 -32.57 0.11 -77.04
N LEU A 446 -32.14 -0.49 -75.88
CA LEU A 446 -32.83 -0.35 -74.63
C LEU A 446 -32.74 1.08 -74.08
N ILE A 447 -31.61 1.74 -74.20
CA ILE A 447 -31.40 3.15 -73.80
C ILE A 447 -32.26 4.12 -74.63
N GLU A 448 -32.36 3.91 -75.95
CA GLU A 448 -33.23 4.74 -76.83
C GLU A 448 -34.71 4.64 -76.45
N LYS A 449 -35.20 3.44 -76.13
CA LYS A 449 -36.56 3.23 -75.60
C LYS A 449 -36.78 3.94 -74.25
N GLN A 450 -35.79 3.88 -73.39
CA GLN A 450 -35.83 4.55 -72.07
C GLN A 450 -35.85 6.08 -72.22
N GLN A 451 -35.02 6.65 -73.11
CA GLN A 451 -35.01 8.10 -73.37
C GLN A 451 -36.33 8.63 -73.88
N CYS A 452 -37.00 7.86 -74.72
CA CYS A 452 -38.31 8.24 -75.24
C CYS A 452 -39.37 8.25 -74.09
N LEU A 453 -39.32 7.27 -73.22
CA LEU A 453 -40.23 7.19 -72.04
C LEU A 453 -39.94 8.30 -71.03
N VAL A 454 -38.68 8.59 -70.77
CA VAL A 454 -38.21 9.65 -69.86
C VAL A 454 -38.65 11.05 -70.39
N LYS A 455 -38.60 11.23 -71.68
CA LYS A 455 -39.08 12.48 -72.27
C LYS A 455 -40.57 12.68 -72.03
N LYS A 456 -41.38 11.64 -72.23
CA LYS A 456 -42.84 11.66 -71.94
C LYS A 456 -43.11 11.94 -70.43
N ILE A 457 -42.33 11.39 -69.56
CA ILE A 457 -42.42 11.60 -68.10
C ILE A 457 -42.04 13.07 -67.76
N LYS A 458 -41.04 13.64 -68.38
CA LYS A 458 -40.60 15.03 -68.14
C LYS A 458 -41.58 16.10 -68.65
N GLU A 459 -42.38 15.81 -69.69
CA GLU A 459 -43.39 16.72 -70.19
C GLU A 459 -44.66 16.79 -69.34
N THR A 460 -44.79 15.91 -68.35
CA THR A 460 -45.87 15.93 -67.33
C THR A 460 -45.41 16.88 -66.19
N GLU A 461 -46.16 18.00 -66.00
CA GLU A 461 -45.92 18.92 -64.87
C GLU A 461 -46.10 18.19 -63.55
N ILE A 462 -45.00 17.91 -62.97
CA ILE A 462 -44.96 17.29 -61.61
C ILE A 462 -44.79 18.44 -60.64
N PRO A 463 -45.68 18.57 -59.65
CA PRO A 463 -45.45 19.50 -58.57
C PRO A 463 -44.19 19.12 -57.82
N ASP A 464 -43.45 20.10 -57.33
CA ASP A 464 -42.19 19.91 -56.63
C ASP A 464 -42.40 19.11 -55.33
N VAL A 465 -42.23 17.80 -55.46
CA VAL A 465 -42.39 16.82 -54.38
C VAL A 465 -41.10 16.62 -53.62
N ASP A 466 -40.01 17.11 -54.14
CA ASP A 466 -38.67 16.78 -53.61
C ASP A 466 -38.41 17.48 -52.27
N GLU A 467 -38.92 18.72 -52.11
CA GLU A 467 -38.83 19.44 -50.85
C GLU A 467 -39.70 18.76 -49.77
N LEU A 468 -40.91 18.33 -50.13
CA LEU A 468 -41.79 17.63 -49.22
C LEU A 468 -41.26 16.23 -48.83
N LYS A 469 -40.70 15.50 -49.79
CA LYS A 469 -40.06 14.21 -49.57
C LYS A 469 -38.80 14.36 -48.72
N ALA A 470 -37.98 15.35 -48.98
CA ALA A 470 -36.78 15.65 -48.20
C ALA A 470 -37.18 16.00 -46.77
N THR A 471 -38.24 16.80 -46.57
CA THR A 471 -38.70 17.18 -45.25
C THR A 471 -39.29 15.97 -44.48
N ILE A 472 -40.09 15.12 -45.15
CA ILE A 472 -40.61 13.88 -44.56
C ILE A 472 -39.50 12.91 -44.23
N SER A 473 -38.51 12.76 -45.10
CA SER A 473 -37.33 11.91 -44.88
C SER A 473 -36.49 12.43 -43.72
N SER A 474 -36.31 13.77 -43.66
CA SER A 474 -35.61 14.44 -42.59
C SER A 474 -36.32 14.26 -41.26
N TYR A 475 -37.67 14.39 -41.26
CA TYR A 475 -38.48 14.10 -40.09
C TYR A 475 -38.32 12.66 -39.63
N GLY A 476 -38.41 11.67 -40.52
CA GLY A 476 -38.23 10.26 -40.20
C GLY A 476 -36.85 9.95 -39.62
N SER A 477 -35.83 10.59 -40.22
CA SER A 477 -34.46 10.48 -39.73
C SER A 477 -34.26 11.11 -38.34
N ALA A 478 -34.92 12.28 -38.14
CA ALA A 478 -34.89 12.95 -36.83
C ALA A 478 -35.64 12.15 -35.77
N GLU A 479 -36.81 11.56 -36.09
CA GLU A 479 -37.57 10.70 -35.19
C GLU A 479 -36.79 9.46 -34.78
N LEU A 480 -36.11 8.80 -35.73
CA LEU A 480 -35.24 7.67 -35.45
C LEU A 480 -34.07 8.10 -34.54
N ARG A 481 -33.49 9.25 -34.83
CA ARG A 481 -32.39 9.80 -34.03
C ARG A 481 -32.85 10.16 -32.62
N ILE A 482 -34.03 10.76 -32.46
CA ILE A 482 -34.65 11.02 -31.16
C ILE A 482 -34.92 9.72 -30.40
N LYS A 483 -35.40 8.68 -31.07
CA LYS A 483 -35.61 7.35 -30.48
C LYS A 483 -34.30 6.76 -29.97
N ASN A 484 -33.25 6.85 -30.76
CA ASN A 484 -31.92 6.37 -30.38
C ASN A 484 -31.33 7.17 -29.22
N LEU A 485 -31.48 8.50 -29.24
CA LEU A 485 -31.03 9.35 -28.13
C LEU A 485 -31.79 9.06 -26.83
N LYS A 486 -33.12 8.84 -26.91
CA LYS A 486 -33.95 8.40 -25.75
C LYS A 486 -33.50 7.03 -25.22
N ALA A 487 -33.20 6.09 -26.13
CA ALA A 487 -32.67 4.79 -25.73
C ALA A 487 -31.30 4.92 -25.05
N ARG A 488 -30.42 5.78 -25.62
CA ARG A 488 -29.11 6.09 -25.02
C ARG A 488 -29.25 6.77 -23.66
N GLN A 489 -30.19 7.72 -23.52
CA GLN A 489 -30.51 8.37 -22.26
C GLN A 489 -30.95 7.34 -21.19
N LYS A 490 -31.83 6.41 -21.58
CA LYS A 490 -32.27 5.34 -20.68
C LYS A 490 -31.11 4.44 -20.26
N CYS A 491 -30.24 4.07 -21.22
CA CYS A 491 -29.05 3.24 -20.93
C CYS A 491 -28.09 3.99 -20.01
N ALA A 492 -27.80 5.25 -20.31
CA ALA A 492 -26.92 6.08 -19.47
C ALA A 492 -27.49 6.26 -18.05
N SER A 493 -28.81 6.43 -17.92
CA SER A 493 -29.47 6.50 -16.61
C SER A 493 -29.36 5.16 -15.85
N GLN A 494 -29.44 4.02 -16.54
CA GLN A 494 -29.21 2.72 -15.92
C GLN A 494 -27.76 2.56 -15.48
N ASN A 495 -26.81 2.98 -16.32
CA ASN A 495 -25.39 2.94 -15.96
C ASN A 495 -25.08 3.81 -14.73
N ILE A 496 -25.75 4.97 -14.57
CA ILE A 496 -25.65 5.76 -13.34
C ILE A 496 -26.11 4.95 -12.13
N ALA A 497 -27.27 4.30 -12.23
CA ALA A 497 -27.80 3.49 -11.14
C ALA A 497 -26.87 2.32 -10.78
N ASP A 498 -26.25 1.69 -11.79
CA ASP A 498 -25.31 0.59 -11.58
C ASP A 498 -24.01 1.11 -10.92
N VAL A 499 -23.50 2.25 -11.36
CA VAL A 499 -22.35 2.91 -10.74
C VAL A 499 -22.67 3.36 -9.31
N GLU A 500 -23.85 3.94 -9.08
CA GLU A 500 -24.30 4.31 -7.72
C GLU A 500 -24.40 3.10 -6.80
N LYS A 501 -24.87 1.98 -7.32
CA LYS A 501 -24.93 0.72 -6.57
C LYS A 501 -23.53 0.25 -6.16
N ILE A 502 -22.56 0.30 -7.09
CA ILE A 502 -21.17 -0.05 -6.80
C ILE A 502 -20.60 0.90 -5.73
N LEU A 503 -20.76 2.22 -5.91
CA LEU A 503 -20.30 3.21 -4.94
C LEU A 503 -20.92 2.99 -3.56
N PHE A 504 -22.21 2.70 -3.50
CA PHE A 504 -22.91 2.38 -2.26
C PHE A 504 -22.34 1.11 -1.60
N LEU A 505 -22.10 0.07 -2.38
CA LEU A 505 -21.53 -1.18 -1.85
C LEU A 505 -20.11 -0.98 -1.33
N VAL A 506 -19.28 -0.21 -2.05
CA VAL A 506 -17.93 0.10 -1.60
C VAL A 506 -17.95 0.97 -0.33
N ASP A 507 -18.79 2.01 -0.27
CA ASP A 507 -18.94 2.83 0.93
C ASP A 507 -19.41 1.99 2.12
N LYS A 508 -20.40 1.11 1.90
CA LYS A 508 -20.90 0.18 2.90
C LYS A 508 -19.79 -0.77 3.38
N PHE A 509 -19.01 -1.32 2.44
CA PHE A 509 -17.88 -2.20 2.77
C PHE A 509 -16.84 -1.45 3.61
N VAL A 510 -16.43 -0.25 3.19
CA VAL A 510 -15.47 0.57 3.93
C VAL A 510 -15.97 0.82 5.37
N ARG A 511 -17.25 1.15 5.54
CA ARG A 511 -17.82 1.35 6.88
C ARG A 511 -17.79 0.09 7.71
N GLN A 512 -18.19 -1.06 7.16
CA GLN A 512 -18.13 -2.33 7.87
C GLN A 512 -16.70 -2.74 8.21
N LYS A 513 -15.75 -2.54 7.29
CA LYS A 513 -14.31 -2.75 7.53
C LYS A 513 -13.82 -1.90 8.71
N LEU A 514 -14.15 -0.60 8.72
CA LEU A 514 -13.76 0.30 9.79
C LEU A 514 -14.38 -0.07 11.15
N GLU A 515 -15.64 -0.48 11.15
CA GLU A 515 -16.33 -0.98 12.34
C GLU A 515 -15.70 -2.29 12.83
N TYR A 516 -15.41 -3.21 11.91
CA TYR A 516 -14.75 -4.49 12.22
C TYR A 516 -13.36 -4.26 12.82
N ILE A 517 -12.52 -3.45 12.17
CA ILE A 517 -11.19 -3.10 12.67
C ILE A 517 -11.29 -2.42 14.04
N SER A 518 -12.19 -1.45 14.18
CA SER A 518 -12.40 -0.77 15.46
C SER A 518 -12.81 -1.73 16.56
N LYS A 519 -13.71 -2.66 16.24
CA LYS A 519 -14.14 -3.68 17.19
C LYS A 519 -13.01 -4.63 17.53
N SER A 520 -12.30 -5.16 16.53
CA SER A 520 -11.18 -6.09 16.73
C SER A 520 -10.08 -5.46 17.61
N ILE A 521 -9.81 -4.17 17.40
CA ILE A 521 -8.88 -3.43 18.27
C ILE A 521 -9.45 -3.29 19.67
N ASN A 522 -10.70 -2.87 19.82
CA ASN A 522 -11.31 -2.65 21.12
C ASN A 522 -11.49 -3.94 21.93
N ASP A 523 -11.73 -5.07 21.27
CA ASP A 523 -11.80 -6.39 21.88
C ASP A 523 -10.46 -6.83 22.53
N CYS A 524 -9.34 -6.17 22.21
CA CYS A 524 -8.05 -6.38 22.87
C CYS A 524 -7.99 -5.73 24.27
N PHE A 525 -8.88 -4.77 24.58
CA PHE A 525 -8.90 -3.98 25.79
C PHE A 525 -10.10 -4.32 26.66
N GLU A 526 -9.96 -4.16 27.97
CA GLU A 526 -11.04 -4.43 28.94
C GLU A 526 -11.57 -3.16 29.58
N MET A 527 -10.73 -2.12 29.67
CA MET A 527 -11.03 -0.90 30.41
C MET A 527 -11.28 0.32 29.53
N CYS A 528 -10.82 0.28 28.29
CA CYS A 528 -10.94 1.42 27.40
C CYS A 528 -11.29 0.99 25.97
N ASP A 529 -11.84 1.92 25.25
CA ASP A 529 -12.05 1.82 23.81
C ASP A 529 -11.24 2.90 23.09
N PHE A 530 -10.92 2.63 21.83
CA PHE A 530 -10.28 3.59 20.94
C PHE A 530 -11.25 3.98 19.82
N LYS A 531 -11.60 5.26 19.78
CA LYS A 531 -12.29 5.85 18.64
C LYS A 531 -11.27 6.13 17.55
N LEU A 532 -11.25 5.27 16.53
CA LEU A 532 -10.25 5.32 15.45
C LEU A 532 -10.72 6.15 14.26
N PHE A 533 -12.00 6.44 14.19
CA PHE A 533 -12.63 7.16 13.09
C PHE A 533 -13.66 8.14 13.62
N GLU A 534 -13.75 9.29 12.99
CA GLU A 534 -14.74 10.32 13.26
C GLU A 534 -15.55 10.60 12.00
N LYS A 535 -16.88 10.54 12.12
CA LYS A 535 -17.77 10.86 11.03
C LYS A 535 -17.96 12.39 10.97
N LEU A 536 -17.55 12.99 9.87
CA LEU A 536 -17.74 14.41 9.62
C LEU A 536 -19.19 14.72 9.18
N ASN A 537 -19.58 15.98 9.30
CA ASN A 537 -20.94 16.44 8.92
C ASN A 537 -21.26 16.24 7.43
N ASN A 538 -20.25 16.15 6.59
CA ASN A 538 -20.38 15.86 5.15
C ASN A 538 -20.47 14.35 4.83
N GLY A 539 -20.51 13.49 5.86
CA GLY A 539 -20.54 12.03 5.72
C GLY A 539 -19.18 11.36 5.53
N ASN A 540 -18.13 12.12 5.30
CA ASN A 540 -16.78 11.58 5.18
C ASN A 540 -16.26 11.07 6.52
N ILE A 541 -15.37 10.10 6.47
CA ILE A 541 -14.72 9.53 7.63
C ILE A 541 -13.34 10.16 7.75
N LYS A 542 -13.05 10.69 8.94
CA LYS A 542 -11.74 11.21 9.30
C LYS A 542 -11.06 10.22 10.25
N GLU A 543 -9.83 9.93 9.99
CA GLU A 543 -9.01 9.15 10.90
C GLU A 543 -8.72 9.94 12.17
N THR A 544 -8.77 9.26 13.29
CA THR A 544 -8.41 9.77 14.62
C THR A 544 -7.90 8.62 15.45
N CYS A 545 -7.43 8.89 16.64
CA CYS A 545 -7.18 7.90 17.68
C CYS A 545 -7.43 8.58 19.02
N GLN A 546 -8.56 8.29 19.59
CA GLN A 546 -8.96 8.85 20.88
C GLN A 546 -9.33 7.72 21.84
N CYS A 547 -8.57 7.59 22.89
CA CYS A 547 -8.90 6.66 23.98
C CYS A 547 -10.07 7.22 24.78
N ILE A 548 -11.06 6.39 25.03
CA ILE A 548 -12.28 6.70 25.78
C ILE A 548 -12.56 5.59 26.80
N VAL A 549 -13.15 5.95 27.91
CA VAL A 549 -13.63 5.01 28.94
C VAL A 549 -15.09 5.33 29.24
N ASN A 550 -15.99 4.41 28.95
CA ASN A 550 -17.44 4.63 29.12
C ASN A 550 -17.93 5.95 28.48
N GLY A 551 -17.40 6.29 27.32
CA GLY A 551 -17.75 7.51 26.59
C GLY A 551 -17.00 8.77 27.02
N VAL A 552 -16.20 8.73 28.08
CA VAL A 552 -15.40 9.86 28.58
C VAL A 552 -14.01 9.84 27.92
N PRO A 553 -13.55 10.93 27.30
CA PRO A 553 -12.21 11.03 26.74
C PRO A 553 -11.13 10.84 27.80
N TYR A 554 -10.02 10.19 27.44
CA TYR A 554 -8.90 9.93 28.35
C TYR A 554 -8.40 11.18 29.08
N LEU A 555 -8.35 12.33 28.39
CA LEU A 555 -7.86 13.58 28.99
C LEU A 555 -8.73 14.03 30.17
N ASP A 556 -10.02 13.74 30.14
CA ASP A 556 -11.00 14.14 31.16
C ASP A 556 -11.11 13.12 32.31
N LEU A 557 -10.42 11.98 32.20
CA LEU A 557 -10.39 10.98 33.26
C LEU A 557 -9.60 11.46 34.47
N ASN A 558 -9.99 10.99 35.65
CA ASN A 558 -9.17 11.13 36.85
C ASN A 558 -7.90 10.26 36.75
N THR A 559 -6.92 10.54 37.60
CA THR A 559 -5.62 9.87 37.58
C THR A 559 -5.72 8.35 37.79
N ALA A 560 -6.63 7.89 38.65
CA ALA A 560 -6.82 6.45 38.86
C ALA A 560 -7.28 5.73 37.59
N HIS A 561 -8.26 6.29 36.89
CA HIS A 561 -8.71 5.73 35.61
C HIS A 561 -7.64 5.79 34.52
N LYS A 562 -6.84 6.87 34.48
CA LYS A 562 -5.70 6.97 33.55
C LYS A 562 -4.67 5.86 33.80
N ILE A 563 -4.43 5.52 35.05
CA ILE A 563 -3.54 4.40 35.44
C ILE A 563 -4.14 3.08 34.94
N LEU A 564 -5.42 2.83 35.20
CA LEU A 564 -6.08 1.59 34.80
C LEU A 564 -6.07 1.40 33.29
N VAL A 565 -6.38 2.45 32.54
CA VAL A 565 -6.27 2.47 31.06
C VAL A 565 -4.85 2.15 30.61
N GLY A 566 -3.84 2.76 31.24
CA GLY A 566 -2.45 2.48 30.92
C GLY A 566 -2.07 1.03 31.15
N LEU A 567 -2.54 0.43 32.24
CA LEU A 567 -2.29 -1.00 32.55
C LEU A 567 -3.04 -1.93 31.59
N ASP A 568 -4.26 -1.58 31.19
CA ASP A 568 -5.00 -2.33 30.18
C ASP A 568 -4.30 -2.32 28.82
N ILE A 569 -3.75 -1.17 28.43
CA ILE A 569 -2.92 -1.03 27.21
C ILE A 569 -1.69 -1.93 27.34
N VAL A 570 -0.96 -1.88 28.45
CA VAL A 570 0.19 -2.75 28.71
C VAL A 570 -0.20 -4.22 28.53
N ARG A 571 -1.33 -4.65 29.10
CA ARG A 571 -1.84 -6.02 29.01
C ARG A 571 -2.06 -6.44 27.55
N ALA A 572 -2.73 -5.61 26.76
CA ALA A 572 -2.99 -5.89 25.35
C ALA A 572 -1.69 -6.02 24.55
N PHE A 573 -0.75 -5.10 24.77
CA PHE A 573 0.55 -5.11 24.10
C PHE A 573 1.43 -6.28 24.54
N GLN A 574 1.43 -6.65 25.82
CA GLN A 574 2.13 -7.86 26.30
C GLN A 574 1.64 -9.11 25.58
N LYS A 575 0.34 -9.24 25.43
CA LYS A 575 -0.28 -10.38 24.74
C LYS A 575 0.11 -10.43 23.26
N HIS A 576 0.08 -9.30 22.58
CA HIS A 576 0.39 -9.24 21.16
C HIS A 576 1.88 -9.49 20.87
N PHE A 577 2.77 -8.81 21.58
CA PHE A 577 4.22 -8.93 21.36
C PHE A 577 4.87 -10.14 22.04
N ASP A 578 4.09 -10.95 22.72
CA ASP A 578 4.55 -12.12 23.48
C ASP A 578 5.72 -11.79 24.45
N LEU A 579 5.68 -10.58 25.02
CA LEU A 579 6.73 -10.04 25.89
C LEU A 579 6.16 -9.43 27.15
N LYS A 580 6.63 -9.88 28.31
CA LYS A 580 6.37 -9.27 29.61
C LYS A 580 7.57 -8.47 30.07
N THR A 581 7.33 -7.26 30.53
CA THR A 581 8.37 -6.42 31.12
C THR A 581 7.99 -6.02 32.54
N PHE A 582 8.95 -5.52 33.31
CA PHE A 582 8.62 -4.80 34.54
C PHE A 582 7.88 -3.50 34.21
N ILE A 583 6.92 -3.14 35.04
CA ILE A 583 6.09 -1.93 34.89
C ILE A 583 6.52 -0.90 35.93
N LEU A 584 6.76 0.34 35.49
CA LEU A 584 6.99 1.48 36.36
C LEU A 584 5.68 2.27 36.50
N LEU A 585 5.04 2.15 37.64
CA LEU A 585 3.76 2.76 37.91
C LEU A 585 3.94 4.01 38.78
N ASP A 586 3.89 5.19 38.17
CA ASP A 586 3.94 6.45 38.89
C ASP A 586 2.55 6.87 39.42
N ASN A 587 2.54 7.68 40.48
CA ASN A 587 1.32 8.13 41.16
C ASN A 587 0.42 6.99 41.66
N ALA A 588 1.02 5.89 42.08
CA ALA A 588 0.28 4.71 42.49
C ALA A 588 -0.55 4.93 43.79
N GLU A 589 -0.35 6.03 44.50
CA GLU A 589 -1.21 6.47 45.59
C GLU A 589 -2.61 6.91 45.15
N CYS A 590 -2.76 7.28 43.87
CA CYS A 590 -4.04 7.72 43.31
C CYS A 590 -5.03 6.56 43.07
N ILE A 591 -4.56 5.32 43.15
CA ILE A 591 -5.37 4.12 42.92
C ILE A 591 -5.27 3.16 44.10
N ASN A 592 -6.40 2.57 44.45
CA ASN A 592 -6.42 1.50 45.45
C ASN A 592 -5.74 0.23 44.94
N SER A 593 -4.86 -0.35 45.76
CA SER A 593 -4.03 -1.49 45.35
C SER A 593 -4.84 -2.70 44.84
N TYR A 594 -6.06 -2.91 45.36
CA TYR A 594 -6.95 -3.99 44.91
C TYR A 594 -7.59 -3.77 43.55
N LEU A 595 -7.53 -2.54 43.02
CA LEU A 595 -8.02 -2.20 41.65
C LEU A 595 -6.94 -2.39 40.60
N ILE A 596 -5.69 -2.53 40.98
CA ILE A 596 -4.60 -2.75 40.04
C ILE A 596 -4.70 -4.20 39.55
N PRO A 597 -4.89 -4.41 38.21
CA PRO A 597 -4.98 -5.75 37.67
C PRO A 597 -3.67 -6.51 37.85
N ASP A 598 -3.77 -7.81 38.07
CA ASP A 598 -2.61 -8.68 38.04
C ASP A 598 -2.23 -9.02 36.61
N LEU A 599 -1.16 -8.41 36.13
CA LEU A 599 -0.65 -8.61 34.75
C LEU A 599 0.36 -9.77 34.67
N ASN A 600 0.54 -10.53 35.77
CA ASN A 600 1.55 -11.59 35.83
C ASN A 600 2.94 -11.12 35.34
N CYS A 601 3.32 -9.91 35.71
CA CYS A 601 4.63 -9.32 35.42
C CYS A 601 5.10 -8.50 36.63
N GLN A 602 6.38 -8.20 36.66
CA GLN A 602 6.94 -7.41 37.75
C GLN A 602 6.39 -6.00 37.75
N MET A 603 6.00 -5.48 38.92
CA MET A 603 5.46 -4.13 39.08
C MET A 603 6.26 -3.34 40.13
N ILE A 604 6.71 -2.18 39.73
CA ILE A 604 7.41 -1.21 40.56
C ILE A 604 6.54 0.02 40.66
N ASP A 605 5.91 0.23 41.78
CA ASP A 605 5.02 1.34 41.99
C ASP A 605 5.67 2.44 42.85
N PHE A 606 5.48 3.68 42.44
CA PHE A 606 5.96 4.86 43.13
C PHE A 606 4.77 5.53 43.86
N ARG A 607 4.87 5.61 45.19
CA ARG A 607 3.79 6.14 46.02
C ARG A 607 4.23 7.32 46.85
N VAL A 608 3.39 8.30 46.95
CA VAL A 608 3.54 9.38 47.92
C VAL A 608 3.05 8.87 49.27
N THR A 609 3.91 8.97 50.28
CA THR A 609 3.62 8.60 51.67
C THR A 609 4.21 9.65 52.60
N GLU A 610 4.01 9.50 53.88
CA GLU A 610 4.60 10.35 54.93
C GLU A 610 6.08 9.99 55.24
N ASP A 611 6.62 9.00 54.54
CA ASP A 611 8.00 8.54 54.77
C ASP A 611 8.98 9.63 54.31
N LYS A 612 9.79 10.15 55.25
CA LYS A 612 10.76 11.24 54.98
C LYS A 612 11.91 10.84 54.06
N GLU A 613 12.20 9.55 54.00
CA GLU A 613 13.21 8.97 53.12
C GLU A 613 12.55 7.92 52.22
N ILE A 614 13.27 7.53 51.16
CA ILE A 614 12.78 6.48 50.28
C ILE A 614 12.76 5.16 51.04
N THR A 615 11.60 4.57 51.19
CA THR A 615 11.38 3.24 51.75
C THR A 615 10.92 2.30 50.65
N ILE A 616 11.35 1.06 50.74
CA ILE A 616 11.05 0.00 49.78
C ILE A 616 10.19 -1.02 50.51
N LYS A 617 9.01 -1.28 50.03
CA LYS A 617 8.02 -2.17 50.61
C LYS A 617 7.66 -3.30 49.63
#